data_724cf2ba8193c742baf25ffb3f51bcb3
#
_entry.id   724cf2ba8193c742baf25ffb3f51bcb3
#
_cell.length_a   1.000
_cell.length_b   1.000
_cell.length_c   1.000
_cell.angle_alpha   90.00
_cell.angle_beta   90.00
_cell.angle_gamma   90.00
#
_symmetry.space_group_name_H-M   'P 1'
#
loop_
_entity.id
_entity.type
_entity.pdbx_description
1 polymer ?
#
loop_
_entity_poly.entity_id
_entity_poly.type
_entity_poly.pdbx_seq_one_letter_code
_entity_poly.pdbx_strand_id
1 'polypeptide(L)'
;MQLQILLQGVSWALNFTALQHASFKERLHEKEFIAQVKVKDNSVGRHYHFGKGKVISHSGVHDNPDMTITFKNAALGVKLLRPPIDHTDFINAMKNFALQMAGEDEITQWFTDTISIMNTIRWEYGVDAGNGERRYTNFTNGGPLFVYVKDDKIVRMTPID
;
A
#
# COMPACT_ATOMS: atom_id res chain seq x y z
N MET A 1 -14.63 -4.36 9.61
CA MET A 1 -14.00 -5.49 8.90
C MET A 1 -13.32 -5.08 7.58
N GLN A 2 -14.00 -4.40 6.64
CA GLN A 2 -13.42 -4.03 5.34
C GLN A 2 -12.14 -3.18 5.42
N LEU A 3 -12.10 -2.13 6.26
CA LEU A 3 -10.92 -1.28 6.39
C LEU A 3 -9.70 -2.07 6.88
N GLN A 4 -9.87 -3.00 7.83
CA GLN A 4 -8.75 -3.81 8.31
C GLN A 4 -8.14 -4.69 7.22
N ILE A 5 -8.98 -5.24 6.32
CA ILE A 5 -8.52 -6.03 5.18
C ILE A 5 -7.70 -5.16 4.21
N LEU A 6 -8.19 -3.95 3.89
CA LEU A 6 -7.46 -3.01 3.04
C LEU A 6 -6.12 -2.60 3.65
N LEU A 7 -6.09 -2.29 4.95
CA LEU A 7 -4.87 -1.96 5.66
C LEU A 7 -3.87 -3.13 5.68
N GLN A 8 -4.34 -4.38 5.86
CA GLN A 8 -3.49 -5.56 5.72
C GLN A 8 -2.93 -5.68 4.30
N GLY A 9 -3.76 -5.41 3.29
CA GLY A 9 -3.36 -5.43 1.88
C GLY A 9 -2.21 -4.48 1.55
N VAL A 10 -2.11 -3.34 2.25
CA VAL A 10 -0.99 -2.38 2.06
C VAL A 10 0.36 -3.03 2.37
N SER A 11 0.50 -3.74 3.49
CA SER A 11 1.78 -4.39 3.83
C SER A 11 2.14 -5.52 2.87
N TRP A 12 1.14 -6.28 2.42
CA TRP A 12 1.36 -7.29 1.39
C TRP A 12 1.81 -6.68 0.08
N ALA A 13 1.16 -5.58 -0.33
CA ALA A 13 1.54 -4.87 -1.55
C ALA A 13 2.97 -4.35 -1.50
N LEU A 14 3.40 -3.74 -0.39
CA LEU A 14 4.75 -3.24 -0.19
C LEU A 14 5.79 -4.38 -0.26
N ASN A 15 5.61 -5.42 0.52
CA ASN A 15 6.53 -6.55 0.56
C ASN A 15 6.59 -7.29 -0.79
N PHE A 16 5.46 -7.46 -1.43
CA PHE A 16 5.38 -8.14 -2.70
C PHE A 16 6.07 -7.34 -3.82
N THR A 17 5.90 -6.01 -3.83
CA THR A 17 6.63 -5.13 -4.75
C THR A 17 8.14 -5.20 -4.50
N ALA A 18 8.57 -5.24 -3.24
CA ALA A 18 9.98 -5.39 -2.89
C ALA A 18 10.59 -6.74 -3.32
N LEU A 19 9.79 -7.82 -3.34
CA LEU A 19 10.24 -9.11 -3.86
C LEU A 19 10.45 -9.10 -5.38
N GLN A 20 9.70 -8.27 -6.08
CA GLN A 20 9.72 -8.22 -7.55
C GLN A 20 10.67 -7.17 -8.12
N HIS A 21 10.97 -6.12 -7.36
CA HIS A 21 11.74 -4.97 -7.80
C HIS A 21 12.87 -4.67 -6.81
N ALA A 22 14.11 -4.93 -7.23
CA ALA A 22 15.31 -4.72 -6.39
C ALA A 22 15.44 -3.26 -5.92
N SER A 23 15.18 -2.28 -6.81
CA SER A 23 15.21 -0.86 -6.48
C SER A 23 14.18 -0.47 -5.42
N PHE A 24 12.99 -1.08 -5.44
CA PHE A 24 11.98 -0.86 -4.43
C PHE A 24 12.36 -1.50 -3.09
N LYS A 25 13.01 -2.66 -3.11
CA LYS A 25 13.56 -3.29 -1.91
C LYS A 25 14.66 -2.43 -1.28
N GLU A 26 15.56 -1.86 -2.10
CA GLU A 26 16.59 -0.92 -1.63
C GLU A 26 15.94 0.30 -0.97
N ARG A 27 14.89 0.87 -1.55
CA ARG A 27 14.13 1.94 -0.93
C ARG A 27 13.60 1.57 0.46
N LEU A 28 13.09 0.36 0.66
CA LEU A 28 12.65 -0.10 1.99
C LEU A 28 13.81 -0.30 2.99
N HIS A 29 15.06 -0.27 2.54
CA HIS A 29 16.24 -0.25 3.41
C HIS A 29 16.66 1.15 3.85
N GLU A 30 16.17 2.21 3.21
CA GLU A 30 16.61 3.58 3.48
C GLU A 30 16.19 4.09 4.86
N LYS A 31 15.05 3.60 5.38
CA LYS A 31 14.48 4.12 6.63
C LYS A 31 13.95 3.01 7.53
N GLU A 32 14.12 3.23 8.84
CA GLU A 32 13.51 2.42 9.89
C GLU A 32 12.58 3.30 10.73
N PHE A 33 11.28 2.99 10.72
CA PHE A 33 10.26 3.76 11.44
C PHE A 33 8.95 2.98 11.58
N ILE A 34 8.06 3.49 12.40
CA ILE A 34 6.71 2.95 12.61
C ILE A 34 5.69 3.94 12.02
N ALA A 35 5.03 3.52 10.93
CA ALA A 35 3.86 4.22 10.41
C ALA A 35 2.58 3.64 10.99
N GLN A 36 1.61 4.47 11.30
CA GLN A 36 0.30 4.06 11.78
C GLN A 36 -0.81 4.62 10.89
N VAL A 37 -1.81 3.79 10.64
CA VAL A 37 -3.07 4.20 10.01
C VAL A 37 -4.21 3.81 10.93
N LYS A 38 -5.08 4.77 11.28
CA LYS A 38 -6.20 4.53 12.20
C LYS A 38 -7.42 5.37 11.88
N VAL A 39 -8.54 5.03 12.50
CA VAL A 39 -9.71 5.91 12.58
C VAL A 39 -9.66 6.74 13.86
N LYS A 40 -10.37 7.87 13.85
CA LYS A 40 -10.33 8.87 14.92
C LYS A 40 -10.73 8.30 16.30
N ASP A 41 -11.67 7.38 16.34
CA ASP A 41 -12.15 6.72 17.55
C ASP A 41 -11.31 5.51 17.99
N ASN A 42 -10.21 5.22 17.29
CA ASN A 42 -9.33 4.08 17.50
C ASN A 42 -9.99 2.69 17.38
N SER A 43 -11.22 2.59 16.89
CA SER A 43 -11.92 1.30 16.69
C SER A 43 -11.28 0.43 15.62
N VAL A 44 -10.57 1.05 14.68
CA VAL A 44 -9.75 0.38 13.67
C VAL A 44 -8.39 1.06 13.60
N GLY A 45 -7.34 0.27 13.66
CA GLY A 45 -5.97 0.72 13.51
C GLY A 45 -5.06 -0.40 13.02
N ARG A 46 -3.99 -0.03 12.37
CA ARG A 46 -2.88 -0.89 11.98
C ARG A 46 -1.61 -0.10 11.95
N HIS A 47 -0.52 -0.67 12.44
CA HIS A 47 0.79 -0.07 12.36
C HIS A 47 1.75 -0.95 11.56
N TYR A 48 2.72 -0.31 10.93
CA TYR A 48 3.67 -0.88 9.98
C TYR A 48 5.08 -0.54 10.44
N HIS A 49 5.85 -1.57 10.74
CA HIS A 49 7.27 -1.43 11.04
C HIS A 49 8.05 -1.55 9.74
N PHE A 50 8.59 -0.45 9.28
CA PHE A 50 9.52 -0.40 8.15
C PHE A 50 10.93 -0.65 8.65
N GLY A 51 11.71 -1.46 7.92
CA GLY A 51 13.10 -1.69 8.24
C GLY A 51 13.66 -2.94 7.56
N LYS A 52 14.96 -2.94 7.32
CA LYS A 52 15.70 -4.09 6.74
C LYS A 52 15.08 -4.60 5.42
N GLY A 53 14.57 -3.67 4.59
CA GLY A 53 14.00 -3.99 3.28
C GLY A 53 12.66 -4.72 3.31
N LYS A 54 11.93 -4.66 4.42
CA LYS A 54 10.61 -5.27 4.59
C LYS A 54 9.70 -4.44 5.46
N VAL A 55 8.40 -4.75 5.40
CA VAL A 55 7.36 -4.13 6.22
C VAL A 55 6.63 -5.21 7.00
N ILE A 56 6.63 -5.09 8.33
CA ILE A 56 5.87 -5.97 9.22
C ILE A 56 4.68 -5.18 9.74
N SER A 57 3.46 -5.70 9.59
CA SER A 57 2.27 -5.02 10.06
C SER A 57 1.55 -5.76 11.18
N HIS A 58 1.05 -4.98 12.13
CA HIS A 58 0.28 -5.47 13.27
C HIS A 58 -1.07 -4.76 13.35
N SER A 59 -2.11 -5.50 13.73
CA SER A 59 -3.43 -4.93 13.99
C SER A 59 -3.43 -4.15 15.30
N GLY A 60 -4.21 -3.08 15.34
CA GLY A 60 -4.33 -2.21 16.51
C GLY A 60 -3.57 -0.90 16.37
N VAL A 61 -3.69 -0.09 17.41
CA VAL A 61 -3.04 1.23 17.53
C VAL A 61 -1.73 1.04 18.30
N HIS A 62 -0.67 1.73 17.84
CA HIS A 62 0.64 1.79 18.49
C HIS A 62 0.73 3.06 19.33
N ASP A 63 1.33 2.98 20.52
CA ASP A 63 1.38 4.11 21.45
C ASP A 63 2.35 5.22 21.02
N ASN A 64 3.42 4.85 20.32
CA ASN A 64 4.46 5.80 19.91
C ASN A 64 4.87 5.57 18.45
N PRO A 65 4.02 5.86 17.46
CA PRO A 65 4.38 5.80 16.05
C PRO A 65 5.16 7.06 15.63
N ASP A 66 6.06 6.91 14.66
CA ASP A 66 6.80 8.04 14.09
C ASP A 66 5.93 8.89 13.16
N MET A 67 4.92 8.25 12.52
CA MET A 67 3.90 8.95 11.76
C MET A 67 2.53 8.29 11.94
N THR A 68 1.47 9.09 11.79
CA THR A 68 0.09 8.61 11.87
C THR A 68 -0.78 9.23 10.79
N ILE A 69 -1.53 8.38 10.09
CA ILE A 69 -2.63 8.76 9.21
C ILE A 69 -3.93 8.47 9.94
N THR A 70 -4.77 9.48 10.12
CA THR A 70 -6.05 9.36 10.83
C THR A 70 -7.20 9.67 9.89
N PHE A 71 -8.06 8.70 9.66
CA PHE A 71 -9.34 8.88 8.98
C PHE A 71 -10.43 9.29 9.97
N LYS A 72 -11.33 10.16 9.56
CA LYS A 72 -12.49 10.58 10.35
C LYS A 72 -13.32 9.37 10.82
N ASN A 73 -13.49 8.36 9.96
CA ASN A 73 -14.17 7.10 10.25
C ASN A 73 -13.75 5.98 9.27
N ALA A 74 -14.18 4.76 9.56
CA ALA A 74 -13.83 3.59 8.74
C ALA A 74 -14.39 3.65 7.32
N ALA A 75 -15.57 4.23 7.10
CA ALA A 75 -16.19 4.35 5.78
C ALA A 75 -15.34 5.24 4.85
N LEU A 76 -14.81 6.35 5.37
CA LEU A 76 -13.88 7.20 4.63
C LEU A 76 -12.58 6.45 4.29
N GLY A 77 -12.01 5.72 5.25
CA GLY A 77 -10.80 4.92 5.00
C GLY A 77 -11.02 3.89 3.89
N VAL A 78 -12.16 3.20 3.91
CA VAL A 78 -12.52 2.26 2.84
C VAL A 78 -12.67 2.98 1.50
N LYS A 79 -13.35 4.13 1.45
CA LYS A 79 -13.52 4.91 0.22
C LYS A 79 -12.18 5.30 -0.38
N LEU A 80 -11.27 5.83 0.44
CA LEU A 80 -9.98 6.36 -0.03
C LEU A 80 -8.97 5.28 -0.42
N LEU A 81 -9.01 4.11 0.24
CA LEU A 81 -8.05 3.03 0.01
C LEU A 81 -8.53 1.99 -1.01
N ARG A 82 -9.80 2.03 -1.40
CA ARG A 82 -10.37 1.08 -2.35
C ARG A 82 -10.00 1.47 -3.78
N PRO A 83 -9.40 0.57 -4.57
CA PRO A 83 -9.14 0.82 -5.98
C PRO A 83 -10.44 0.96 -6.82
N PRO A 84 -10.46 1.83 -7.85
CA PRO A 84 -9.37 2.73 -8.23
C PRO A 84 -9.23 3.89 -7.24
N ILE A 85 -7.96 4.23 -6.90
CA ILE A 85 -7.68 5.32 -5.96
C ILE A 85 -7.84 6.65 -6.67
N ASP A 86 -8.73 7.50 -6.16
CA ASP A 86 -8.92 8.87 -6.66
C ASP A 86 -8.12 9.86 -5.79
N HIS A 87 -7.07 10.42 -6.38
CA HIS A 87 -6.24 11.43 -5.71
C HIS A 87 -7.02 12.69 -5.33
N THR A 88 -8.06 13.05 -6.07
CA THR A 88 -8.92 14.20 -5.77
C THR A 88 -9.67 13.99 -4.45
N ASP A 89 -10.16 12.78 -4.22
CA ASP A 89 -10.82 12.41 -2.96
C ASP A 89 -9.87 12.54 -1.75
N PHE A 90 -8.58 12.15 -1.90
CA PHE A 90 -7.56 12.34 -0.87
C PHE A 90 -7.34 13.82 -0.55
N ILE A 91 -7.13 14.64 -1.58
CA ILE A 91 -6.92 16.09 -1.42
C ILE A 91 -8.12 16.74 -0.73
N ASN A 92 -9.33 16.39 -1.15
CA ASN A 92 -10.56 16.91 -0.54
C ASN A 92 -10.72 16.47 0.91
N ALA A 93 -10.38 15.21 1.24
CA ALA A 93 -10.43 14.72 2.60
C ALA A 93 -9.42 15.43 3.52
N MET A 94 -8.22 15.76 3.01
CA MET A 94 -7.22 16.56 3.74
C MET A 94 -7.70 18.00 3.96
N LYS A 95 -8.20 18.67 2.92
CA LYS A 95 -8.71 20.05 3.01
C LYS A 95 -9.85 20.20 4.03
N ASN A 96 -10.68 19.17 4.17
CA ASN A 96 -11.82 19.15 5.09
C ASN A 96 -11.49 18.54 6.46
N PHE A 97 -10.21 18.29 6.75
CA PHE A 97 -9.74 17.66 7.99
C PHE A 97 -10.38 16.28 8.28
N ALA A 98 -10.95 15.64 7.25
CA ALA A 98 -11.49 14.29 7.34
C ALA A 98 -10.40 13.21 7.25
N LEU A 99 -9.25 13.58 6.67
CA LEU A 99 -7.99 12.86 6.68
C LEU A 99 -6.93 13.77 7.28
N GLN A 100 -6.21 13.28 8.28
CA GLN A 100 -5.13 14.01 8.93
C GLN A 100 -3.85 13.16 8.91
N MET A 101 -2.72 13.83 8.72
CA MET A 101 -1.39 13.22 8.78
C MET A 101 -0.60 13.95 9.87
N ALA A 102 0.06 13.21 10.74
CA ALA A 102 0.90 13.73 11.81
C ALA A 102 2.19 12.90 11.89
N GLY A 103 3.30 13.52 12.24
CA GLY A 103 4.63 12.90 12.32
C GLY A 103 5.69 13.82 11.75
N GLU A 104 6.92 13.35 11.68
CA GLU A 104 8.03 14.09 11.06
C GLU A 104 7.78 14.26 9.56
N ASP A 105 8.00 15.47 9.05
CA ASP A 105 7.74 15.79 7.63
C ASP A 105 8.53 14.88 6.69
N GLU A 106 9.80 14.60 7.01
CA GLU A 106 10.65 13.73 6.19
C GLU A 106 10.13 12.29 6.11
N ILE A 107 9.67 11.73 7.23
CA ILE A 107 9.10 10.37 7.28
C ILE A 107 7.76 10.33 6.54
N THR A 108 6.92 11.33 6.75
CA THR A 108 5.60 11.44 6.11
C THR A 108 5.74 11.55 4.59
N GLN A 109 6.67 12.38 4.10
CA GLN A 109 6.95 12.53 2.68
C GLN A 109 7.50 11.22 2.09
N TRP A 110 8.50 10.61 2.75
CA TRP A 110 9.08 9.35 2.30
C TRP A 110 8.04 8.23 2.20
N PHE A 111 7.15 8.11 3.20
CA PHE A 111 6.06 7.13 3.19
C PHE A 111 5.10 7.36 2.02
N THR A 112 4.65 8.61 1.82
CA THR A 112 3.73 8.99 0.74
C THR A 112 4.33 8.68 -0.63
N ASP A 113 5.60 9.06 -0.83
CA ASP A 113 6.33 8.78 -2.08
C ASP A 113 6.48 7.27 -2.31
N THR A 114 6.77 6.50 -1.25
CA THR A 114 6.92 5.04 -1.35
C THR A 114 5.62 4.36 -1.75
N ILE A 115 4.49 4.79 -1.21
CA ILE A 115 3.15 4.29 -1.62
C ILE A 115 2.87 4.67 -3.08
N SER A 116 3.20 5.90 -3.49
CA SER A 116 3.03 6.36 -4.87
C SER A 116 3.87 5.54 -5.85
N ILE A 117 5.16 5.34 -5.56
CA ILE A 117 6.07 4.53 -6.37
C ILE A 117 5.54 3.08 -6.48
N MET A 118 5.15 2.47 -5.37
CA MET A 118 4.57 1.14 -5.36
C MET A 118 3.36 1.04 -6.30
N ASN A 119 2.45 1.99 -6.25
CA ASN A 119 1.26 2.00 -7.10
C ASN A 119 1.64 2.13 -8.58
N THR A 120 2.55 3.06 -8.91
CA THR A 120 3.03 3.26 -10.28
C THR A 120 3.67 1.98 -10.85
N ILE A 121 4.61 1.36 -10.11
CA ILE A 121 5.28 0.14 -10.54
C ILE A 121 4.28 -1.00 -10.78
N ARG A 122 3.32 -1.17 -9.88
CA ARG A 122 2.39 -2.31 -9.94
C ARG A 122 1.32 -2.20 -11.02
N TRP A 123 0.82 -1.00 -11.25
CA TRP A 123 -0.38 -0.82 -12.07
C TRP A 123 -0.08 -0.34 -13.48
N GLU A 124 1.01 0.43 -13.66
CA GLU A 124 1.33 1.01 -14.97
C GLU A 124 2.32 0.16 -15.77
N TYR A 125 3.33 -0.42 -15.11
CA TYR A 125 4.44 -1.04 -15.84
C TYR A 125 4.47 -2.57 -15.79
N GLY A 126 3.88 -3.20 -14.77
CA GLY A 126 4.05 -4.63 -14.53
C GLY A 126 5.53 -5.01 -14.30
N VAL A 127 5.80 -6.29 -14.18
CA VAL A 127 7.15 -6.85 -14.02
C VAL A 127 7.50 -7.58 -15.32
N ASP A 128 8.69 -7.35 -15.86
CA ASP A 128 9.18 -8.13 -16.99
C ASP A 128 9.30 -9.62 -16.57
N ALA A 129 8.56 -10.47 -17.24
CA ALA A 129 8.55 -11.91 -17.00
C ALA A 129 9.38 -12.70 -18.03
N GLY A 130 10.11 -12.00 -18.92
CA GLY A 130 10.85 -12.56 -20.04
C GLY A 130 9.96 -12.84 -21.26
N ASN A 131 10.57 -13.15 -22.38
CA ASN A 131 9.89 -13.46 -23.66
C ASN A 131 8.91 -12.39 -24.15
N GLY A 132 9.08 -11.13 -23.74
CA GLY A 132 8.18 -10.02 -24.05
C GLY A 132 6.88 -10.04 -23.25
N GLU A 133 6.79 -10.87 -22.23
CA GLU A 133 5.65 -10.89 -21.30
C GLU A 133 5.86 -9.91 -20.16
N ARG A 134 4.79 -9.22 -19.73
CA ARG A 134 4.73 -8.45 -18.49
C ARG A 134 3.79 -9.12 -17.52
N ARG A 135 4.23 -9.28 -16.28
CA ARG A 135 3.48 -9.89 -15.20
C ARG A 135 2.90 -8.82 -14.29
N TYR A 136 1.61 -8.90 -14.07
CA TYR A 136 0.85 -8.04 -13.16
C TYR A 136 0.30 -8.90 -12.03
N THR A 137 0.16 -8.31 -10.84
CA THR A 137 -0.53 -8.97 -9.72
C THR A 137 -1.98 -8.50 -9.69
N ASN A 138 -2.91 -9.42 -9.58
CA ASN A 138 -4.32 -9.10 -9.41
C ASN A 138 -4.89 -9.91 -8.24
N PHE A 139 -5.99 -9.42 -7.65
CA PHE A 139 -6.74 -10.09 -6.60
C PHE A 139 -8.12 -10.43 -7.13
N THR A 140 -8.47 -11.70 -7.05
CA THR A 140 -9.81 -12.20 -7.39
C THR A 140 -10.49 -12.76 -6.15
N ASN A 141 -11.76 -13.13 -6.27
CA ASN A 141 -12.49 -13.83 -5.19
C ASN A 141 -11.86 -15.19 -4.82
N GLY A 142 -11.04 -15.76 -5.71
CA GLY A 142 -10.30 -17.01 -5.49
C GLY A 142 -8.89 -16.80 -4.88
N GLY A 143 -8.48 -15.57 -4.62
CA GLY A 143 -7.16 -15.24 -4.09
C GLY A 143 -6.28 -14.40 -5.04
N PRO A 144 -5.03 -14.13 -4.65
CA PRO A 144 -4.09 -13.41 -5.49
C PRO A 144 -3.62 -14.28 -6.66
N LEU A 145 -3.45 -13.64 -7.82
CA LEU A 145 -2.94 -14.30 -9.01
C LEU A 145 -2.00 -13.39 -9.82
N PHE A 146 -1.14 -14.04 -10.59
CA PHE A 146 -0.36 -13.36 -11.62
C PHE A 146 -1.10 -13.37 -12.95
N VAL A 147 -1.17 -12.20 -13.58
CA VAL A 147 -1.68 -12.03 -14.94
C VAL A 147 -0.49 -11.71 -15.84
N TYR A 148 -0.28 -12.49 -16.86
CA TYR A 148 0.77 -12.28 -17.86
C TYR A 148 0.18 -11.68 -19.11
N VAL A 149 0.75 -10.55 -19.54
CA VAL A 149 0.30 -9.78 -20.70
C VAL A 149 1.43 -9.71 -21.72
N LYS A 150 1.10 -9.97 -22.97
CA LYS A 150 1.98 -9.80 -24.14
C LYS A 150 1.17 -9.18 -25.27
N ASP A 151 1.73 -8.15 -25.92
CA ASP A 151 1.08 -7.42 -27.01
C ASP A 151 -0.36 -7.00 -26.65
N ASP A 152 -0.52 -6.39 -25.45
CA ASP A 152 -1.78 -5.94 -24.84
C ASP A 152 -2.85 -7.05 -24.64
N LYS A 153 -2.46 -8.31 -24.70
CA LYS A 153 -3.35 -9.45 -24.48
C LYS A 153 -2.91 -10.29 -23.28
N ILE A 154 -3.88 -10.71 -22.47
CA ILE A 154 -3.63 -11.69 -21.41
C ILE A 154 -3.32 -13.04 -22.07
N VAL A 155 -2.10 -13.55 -21.84
CA VAL A 155 -1.63 -14.83 -22.40
C VAL A 155 -1.76 -15.98 -21.41
N ARG A 156 -1.69 -15.70 -20.11
CA ARG A 156 -1.91 -16.70 -19.05
C ARG A 156 -2.18 -16.04 -17.69
N MET A 157 -2.75 -16.81 -16.78
CA MET A 157 -2.93 -16.48 -15.36
C MET A 157 -2.45 -17.65 -14.51
N THR A 158 -1.75 -17.36 -13.40
CA THR A 158 -1.28 -18.37 -12.46
C THR A 158 -1.62 -17.96 -11.02
N PRO A 159 -2.06 -18.90 -10.16
CA PRO A 159 -2.20 -18.63 -8.74
C PRO A 159 -0.87 -18.16 -8.13
N ILE A 160 -0.94 -17.44 -7.03
CA ILE A 160 0.21 -17.14 -6.17
C ILE A 160 0.06 -18.04 -4.94
N ASP A 161 0.93 -19.04 -4.84
CA ASP A 161 0.98 -19.97 -3.70
C ASP A 161 1.59 -19.30 -2.45
#